data_111adf34bce82a5fb3c974cc60be0bf6
#
_entry.id   111adf34bce82a5fb3c974cc60be0bf6
#
_cell.length_a   1.000
_cell.length_b   1.000
_cell.length_c   1.000
_cell.angle_alpha   90.00
_cell.angle_beta   90.00
_cell.angle_gamma   90.00
#
_symmetry.space_group_name_H-M   'P 1'
#
loop_
_entity.id
_entity.type
_entity.pdbx_description
1 polymer ?
#
loop_
_entity_poly.entity_id
_entity_poly.type
_entity_poly.pdbx_seq_one_letter_code
_entity_poly.pdbx_strand_id
1 'polypeptide(L)'
;YSDSFNVNNLYLTIIPKFKKENSIVTRSNYMSPALKNEIIFQLRKYKLMNGEISFIDPVYLNINFIAKSSNEPNILEYTDYTKLVIQRNNNVIINDNTLKNKVATILKNYFDNAKLGQTIDIQTLNSDIASLEGVQSLYTYREDTGISRNGLNFAVYNPIYSGRDLKIIDSNLNLKYFQIPYIENFEALKDKIIVESIAKSKTVIEY
;
A
#
# COMPACT_ATOMS: atom_id res chain seq x y z
N TYR A 1 -18.00 -11.89 -5.67
CA TYR A 1 -17.71 -13.29 -5.35
C TYR A 1 -18.38 -13.58 -4.03
N SER A 2 -19.33 -14.53 -4.01
CA SER A 2 -19.94 -15.01 -2.78
C SER A 2 -18.88 -15.77 -2.00
N ASP A 3 -18.74 -15.48 -0.72
CA ASP A 3 -17.77 -16.13 0.19
C ASP A 3 -18.19 -17.57 0.60
N SER A 4 -18.99 -18.26 -0.23
CA SER A 4 -19.39 -19.65 0.02
C SER A 4 -18.28 -20.61 -0.42
N PHE A 5 -17.31 -20.83 0.46
CA PHE A 5 -16.32 -21.90 0.27
C PHE A 5 -16.95 -23.25 0.63
N ASN A 6 -16.75 -24.23 -0.24
CA ASN A 6 -17.08 -25.61 0.11
C ASN A 6 -16.03 -26.10 1.12
N VAL A 7 -16.46 -26.40 2.35
CA VAL A 7 -15.57 -26.83 3.46
C VAL A 7 -14.76 -28.09 3.16
N ASN A 8 -15.14 -28.86 2.14
CA ASN A 8 -14.42 -30.06 1.73
C ASN A 8 -13.32 -29.79 0.69
N ASN A 9 -13.21 -28.55 0.19
CA ASN A 9 -12.23 -28.19 -0.83
C ASN A 9 -11.02 -27.50 -0.22
N LEU A 10 -9.83 -27.81 -0.78
CA LEU A 10 -8.59 -27.11 -0.48
C LEU A 10 -8.41 -25.98 -1.49
N TYR A 11 -8.38 -24.75 -1.01
CA TYR A 11 -8.12 -23.57 -1.83
C TYR A 11 -6.68 -23.12 -1.66
N LEU A 12 -5.97 -23.00 -2.78
CA LEU A 12 -4.56 -22.62 -2.82
C LEU A 12 -4.41 -21.29 -3.54
N THR A 13 -3.69 -20.37 -2.93
CA THR A 13 -3.22 -19.14 -3.58
C THR A 13 -1.71 -19.14 -3.56
N ILE A 14 -1.08 -19.08 -4.72
CA ILE A 14 0.37 -19.12 -4.88
C ILE A 14 0.81 -17.90 -5.67
N ILE A 15 1.79 -17.19 -5.13
CA ILE A 15 2.47 -16.09 -5.82
C ILE A 15 3.76 -16.65 -6.40
N PRO A 16 3.94 -16.66 -7.73
CA PRO A 16 5.22 -16.97 -8.33
C PRO A 16 6.29 -16.03 -7.79
N LYS A 17 7.49 -16.55 -7.51
CA LYS A 17 8.61 -15.72 -7.07
C LYS A 17 8.98 -14.74 -8.18
N PHE A 18 8.70 -13.45 -8.00
CA PHE A 18 9.10 -12.41 -8.93
C PHE A 18 9.80 -11.27 -8.19
N LYS A 19 10.64 -10.54 -8.92
CA LYS A 19 11.23 -9.32 -8.40
C LYS A 19 10.16 -8.25 -8.35
N LYS A 20 9.88 -7.72 -7.18
CA LYS A 20 8.90 -6.64 -6.98
C LYS A 20 9.40 -5.26 -7.46
N GLU A 21 10.67 -5.17 -7.89
CA GLU A 21 11.28 -3.92 -8.31
C GLU A 21 10.70 -3.47 -9.65
N ASN A 22 10.01 -2.35 -9.65
CA ASN A 22 9.45 -1.65 -10.83
C ASN A 22 8.59 -2.53 -11.73
N SER A 23 7.83 -3.45 -11.15
CA SER A 23 7.08 -4.43 -11.93
C SER A 23 5.61 -4.06 -12.01
N ILE A 24 5.18 -3.62 -13.18
CA ILE A 24 3.76 -3.68 -13.56
C ILE A 24 3.30 -5.14 -13.41
N VAL A 25 2.17 -5.36 -12.73
CA VAL A 25 1.58 -6.69 -12.63
C VAL A 25 1.24 -7.19 -14.02
N THR A 26 1.95 -8.21 -14.47
CA THR A 26 1.82 -8.83 -15.79
C THR A 26 1.31 -10.26 -15.65
N ARG A 27 1.04 -10.93 -16.77
CA ARG A 27 0.65 -12.35 -16.75
C ARG A 27 1.68 -13.28 -16.09
N SER A 28 2.97 -12.90 -16.07
CA SER A 28 4.03 -13.65 -15.40
C SER A 28 3.90 -13.66 -13.87
N ASN A 29 3.11 -12.75 -13.31
CA ASN A 29 2.82 -12.70 -11.86
C ASN A 29 1.75 -13.72 -11.44
N TYR A 30 1.15 -14.41 -12.41
CA TYR A 30 0.16 -15.46 -12.20
C TYR A 30 0.72 -16.83 -12.57
N MET A 31 0.28 -17.84 -11.87
CA MET A 31 0.66 -19.22 -12.17
C MET A 31 0.01 -19.67 -13.48
N SER A 32 0.80 -20.30 -14.36
CA SER A 32 0.26 -20.88 -15.59
C SER A 32 -0.70 -22.05 -15.31
N PRO A 33 -1.72 -22.28 -16.16
CA PRO A 33 -2.61 -23.43 -16.02
C PRO A 33 -1.87 -24.77 -16.00
N ALA A 34 -0.79 -24.90 -16.78
CA ALA A 34 0.02 -26.13 -16.82
C ALA A 34 0.66 -26.41 -15.44
N LEU A 35 1.25 -25.40 -14.80
CA LEU A 35 1.86 -25.53 -13.48
C LEU A 35 0.80 -25.81 -12.40
N LYS A 36 -0.37 -25.17 -12.48
CA LYS A 36 -1.51 -25.46 -11.58
C LYS A 36 -1.91 -26.94 -11.66
N ASN A 37 -2.03 -27.47 -12.88
CA ASN A 37 -2.39 -28.88 -13.11
C ASN A 37 -1.31 -29.83 -12.58
N GLU A 38 -0.04 -29.51 -12.76
CA GLU A 38 1.06 -30.31 -12.24
C GLU A 38 1.02 -30.37 -10.70
N ILE A 39 0.82 -29.22 -10.04
CA ILE A 39 0.69 -29.17 -8.58
C ILE A 39 -0.53 -29.98 -8.11
N ILE A 40 -1.68 -29.85 -8.77
CA ILE A 40 -2.86 -30.68 -8.47
C ILE A 40 -2.52 -32.15 -8.58
N PHE A 41 -1.82 -32.56 -9.64
CA PHE A 41 -1.42 -33.97 -9.85
C PHE A 41 -0.53 -34.44 -8.70
N GLN A 42 0.47 -33.68 -8.29
CA GLN A 42 1.36 -34.02 -7.18
C GLN A 42 0.64 -34.09 -5.84
N LEU A 43 -0.36 -33.22 -5.63
CA LEU A 43 -1.13 -33.19 -4.39
C LEU A 43 -2.26 -34.23 -4.31
N ARG A 44 -2.61 -34.88 -5.42
CA ARG A 44 -3.70 -35.90 -5.46
C ARG A 44 -3.54 -36.99 -4.41
N LYS A 45 -2.31 -37.44 -4.15
CA LYS A 45 -2.00 -38.48 -3.15
C LYS A 45 -2.32 -38.08 -1.71
N TYR A 46 -2.45 -36.75 -1.46
CA TYR A 46 -2.79 -36.19 -0.15
C TYR A 46 -4.26 -35.75 -0.07
N LYS A 47 -5.00 -35.91 -1.17
CA LYS A 47 -6.39 -35.48 -1.26
C LYS A 47 -7.28 -36.30 -0.34
N LEU A 48 -8.08 -35.66 0.49
CA LEU A 48 -9.17 -36.31 1.21
C LEU A 48 -10.21 -36.85 0.22
N MET A 49 -10.82 -37.99 0.51
CA MET A 49 -11.65 -38.76 -0.44
C MET A 49 -12.72 -37.94 -1.17
N ASN A 50 -13.26 -36.89 -0.54
CA ASN A 50 -14.34 -36.07 -1.09
C ASN A 50 -13.96 -34.60 -1.31
N GLY A 51 -12.68 -34.23 -1.19
CA GLY A 51 -12.23 -32.85 -1.34
C GLY A 51 -11.70 -32.56 -2.76
N GLU A 52 -11.82 -31.34 -3.24
CA GLU A 52 -11.19 -30.87 -4.46
C GLU A 52 -10.09 -29.86 -4.13
N ILE A 53 -9.05 -29.81 -4.98
CA ILE A 53 -8.00 -28.81 -4.90
C ILE A 53 -8.30 -27.77 -5.97
N SER A 54 -8.54 -26.53 -5.53
CA SER A 54 -8.83 -25.40 -6.40
C SER A 54 -7.81 -24.31 -6.21
N PHE A 55 -7.43 -23.63 -7.30
CA PHE A 55 -6.56 -22.46 -7.24
C PHE A 55 -7.38 -21.17 -7.27
N ILE A 56 -7.01 -20.26 -6.39
CA ILE A 56 -7.48 -18.87 -6.43
C ILE A 56 -6.30 -18.01 -6.83
N ASP A 57 -6.44 -17.25 -7.90
CA ASP A 57 -5.39 -16.35 -8.34
C ASP A 57 -5.20 -15.20 -7.33
N PRO A 58 -3.95 -14.78 -7.07
CA PRO A 58 -3.68 -13.66 -6.19
C PRO A 58 -4.27 -12.37 -6.77
N VAL A 59 -4.81 -11.53 -5.90
CA VAL A 59 -5.25 -10.18 -6.25
C VAL A 59 -4.20 -9.18 -5.76
N TYR A 60 -3.55 -8.53 -6.71
CA TYR A 60 -2.55 -7.50 -6.44
C TYR A 60 -3.26 -6.16 -6.23
N LEU A 61 -3.01 -5.54 -5.08
CA LEU A 61 -3.60 -4.26 -4.70
C LEU A 61 -2.52 -3.18 -4.71
N ASN A 62 -2.61 -2.28 -5.66
CA ASN A 62 -1.70 -1.14 -5.74
C ASN A 62 -2.02 -0.12 -4.64
N ILE A 63 -0.95 0.46 -4.08
CA ILE A 63 -1.01 1.44 -2.99
C ILE A 63 -0.52 2.79 -3.51
N ASN A 64 -1.28 3.85 -3.24
CA ASN A 64 -0.88 5.22 -3.53
C ASN A 64 -1.37 6.16 -2.44
N PHE A 65 -0.78 7.37 -2.33
CA PHE A 65 -1.29 8.38 -1.41
C PHE A 65 -2.61 8.96 -1.93
N ILE A 66 -3.53 9.28 -1.01
CA ILE A 66 -4.78 9.95 -1.34
C ILE A 66 -5.22 10.86 -0.19
N ALA A 67 -5.71 12.05 -0.53
CA ALA A 67 -6.41 12.92 0.40
C ALA A 67 -7.73 13.37 -0.22
N LYS A 68 -8.83 13.17 0.51
CA LYS A 68 -10.16 13.61 0.08
C LYS A 68 -10.98 14.16 1.25
N SER A 69 -11.99 14.98 0.94
CA SER A 69 -13.01 15.37 1.91
C SER A 69 -13.96 14.20 2.22
N SER A 70 -14.62 14.25 3.37
CA SER A 70 -15.57 13.20 3.80
C SER A 70 -16.71 13.01 2.80
N ASN A 71 -17.14 14.09 2.15
CA ASN A 71 -18.29 14.10 1.23
C ASN A 71 -17.89 13.85 -0.25
N GLU A 72 -16.60 13.74 -0.54
CA GLU A 72 -16.14 13.48 -1.90
C GLU A 72 -16.24 11.99 -2.25
N PRO A 73 -16.53 11.65 -3.52
CA PRO A 73 -16.52 10.27 -3.98
C PRO A 73 -15.10 9.68 -3.93
N ASN A 74 -15.01 8.35 -3.97
CA ASN A 74 -13.74 7.65 -4.09
C ASN A 74 -13.29 7.67 -5.56
N ILE A 75 -12.43 8.61 -5.93
CA ILE A 75 -11.92 8.81 -7.29
C ILE A 75 -10.41 8.57 -7.29
N LEU A 76 -9.95 7.73 -8.20
CA LEU A 76 -8.54 7.31 -8.27
C LEU A 76 -7.62 8.47 -8.69
N GLU A 77 -8.09 9.36 -9.57
CA GLU A 77 -7.33 10.53 -10.04
C GLU A 77 -6.89 11.46 -8.90
N TYR A 78 -7.56 11.43 -7.75
CA TYR A 78 -7.11 12.20 -6.58
C TYR A 78 -5.71 11.81 -6.11
N THR A 79 -5.25 10.59 -6.43
CA THR A 79 -3.89 10.15 -6.11
C THR A 79 -2.84 10.93 -6.89
N ASP A 80 -3.16 11.46 -8.08
CA ASP A 80 -2.19 12.17 -8.93
C ASP A 80 -1.82 13.52 -8.34
N TYR A 81 -2.74 14.14 -7.62
CA TYR A 81 -2.57 15.44 -6.97
C TYR A 81 -2.19 15.34 -5.50
N THR A 82 -2.08 14.09 -4.96
CA THR A 82 -1.83 13.91 -3.53
C THR A 82 -0.36 13.64 -3.24
N LYS A 83 0.14 14.32 -2.21
CA LYS A 83 1.51 14.20 -1.69
C LYS A 83 1.48 13.80 -0.22
N LEU A 84 2.53 13.12 0.22
CA LEU A 84 2.84 12.96 1.65
C LEU A 84 3.78 14.07 2.06
N VAL A 85 3.34 14.90 2.99
CA VAL A 85 4.13 16.01 3.52
C VAL A 85 4.68 15.63 4.89
N ILE A 86 5.99 15.72 5.03
CA ILE A 86 6.73 15.51 6.27
C ILE A 86 7.13 16.89 6.81
N GLN A 87 6.57 17.26 7.93
CA GLN A 87 7.00 18.48 8.63
C GLN A 87 8.29 18.21 9.40
N ARG A 88 9.35 18.92 9.02
CA ARG A 88 10.66 18.76 9.65
C ARG A 88 10.74 19.51 10.98
N ASN A 89 11.31 18.85 11.99
CA ASN A 89 11.72 19.50 13.22
C ASN A 89 12.94 20.40 12.95
N ASN A 90 12.76 21.71 13.10
CA ASN A 90 13.82 22.69 12.82
C ASN A 90 14.99 22.65 13.82
N ASN A 91 14.86 21.93 14.92
CA ASN A 91 15.92 21.77 15.92
C ASN A 91 16.88 20.62 15.54
N VAL A 92 16.58 19.85 14.50
CA VAL A 92 17.42 18.73 14.03
C VAL A 92 18.06 19.13 12.71
N ILE A 93 19.38 19.00 12.63
CA ILE A 93 20.15 19.24 11.41
C ILE A 93 20.13 17.96 10.55
N ILE A 94 19.11 17.84 9.71
CA ILE A 94 19.00 16.75 8.75
C ILE A 94 18.67 17.31 7.36
N ASN A 95 19.28 16.73 6.34
CA ASN A 95 18.99 17.10 4.96
C ASN A 95 17.61 16.56 4.53
N ASP A 96 16.82 17.38 3.84
CA ASP A 96 15.46 17.04 3.40
C ASP A 96 15.44 15.77 2.51
N ASN A 97 16.42 15.62 1.60
CA ASN A 97 16.54 14.43 0.78
C ASN A 97 16.85 13.18 1.60
N THR A 98 17.66 13.32 2.66
CA THR A 98 17.95 12.21 3.57
C THR A 98 16.70 11.78 4.30
N LEU A 99 15.91 12.73 4.81
CA LEU A 99 14.66 12.44 5.50
C LEU A 99 13.64 11.81 4.55
N LYS A 100 13.46 12.39 3.35
CA LYS A 100 12.62 11.84 2.28
C LYS A 100 13.00 10.38 1.97
N ASN A 101 14.30 10.09 1.81
CA ASN A 101 14.78 8.73 1.52
C ASN A 101 14.52 7.75 2.69
N LYS A 102 14.69 8.19 3.94
CA LYS A 102 14.37 7.34 5.10
C LYS A 102 12.88 6.96 5.13
N VAL A 103 11.99 7.93 4.93
CA VAL A 103 10.53 7.69 4.86
C VAL A 103 10.19 6.75 3.71
N ALA A 104 10.73 7.01 2.52
CA ALA A 104 10.52 6.16 1.35
C ALA A 104 11.01 4.72 1.60
N THR A 105 12.14 4.54 2.29
CA THR A 105 12.69 3.22 2.61
C THR A 105 11.78 2.44 3.56
N ILE A 106 11.18 3.10 4.56
CA ILE A 106 10.21 2.45 5.46
C ILE A 106 9.03 1.92 4.65
N LEU A 107 8.44 2.77 3.80
CA LEU A 107 7.30 2.37 2.97
C LEU A 107 7.68 1.22 2.02
N LYS A 108 8.84 1.34 1.35
CA LYS A 108 9.34 0.29 0.44
C LYS A 108 9.49 -1.04 1.18
N ASN A 109 10.20 -1.04 2.28
CA ASN A 109 10.46 -2.27 3.05
C ASN A 109 9.16 -2.91 3.55
N TYR A 110 8.20 -2.10 3.98
CA TYR A 110 6.92 -2.61 4.44
C TYR A 110 6.16 -3.34 3.33
N PHE A 111 5.99 -2.70 2.16
CA PHE A 111 5.22 -3.29 1.07
C PHE A 111 5.98 -4.37 0.29
N ASP A 112 7.30 -4.28 0.16
CA ASP A 112 8.12 -5.33 -0.47
C ASP A 112 8.11 -6.64 0.33
N ASN A 113 8.01 -6.56 1.66
CA ASN A 113 7.92 -7.72 2.54
C ASN A 113 6.48 -8.16 2.83
N ALA A 114 5.49 -7.47 2.28
CA ALA A 114 4.09 -7.82 2.51
C ALA A 114 3.76 -9.24 2.01
N LYS A 115 2.92 -9.93 2.78
CA LYS A 115 2.47 -11.30 2.52
C LYS A 115 0.99 -11.32 2.10
N LEU A 116 0.57 -12.43 1.51
CA LEU A 116 -0.85 -12.70 1.22
C LEU A 116 -1.68 -12.59 2.50
N GLY A 117 -2.81 -11.89 2.41
CA GLY A 117 -3.76 -11.74 3.51
C GLY A 117 -3.25 -10.93 4.70
N GLN A 118 -2.09 -10.28 4.57
CA GLN A 118 -1.54 -9.44 5.63
C GLN A 118 -2.39 -8.19 5.82
N THR A 119 -2.66 -7.82 7.08
CA THR A 119 -3.24 -6.52 7.40
C THR A 119 -2.30 -5.39 7.01
N ILE A 120 -2.83 -4.38 6.32
CA ILE A 120 -2.11 -3.11 6.14
C ILE A 120 -2.26 -2.33 7.44
N ASP A 121 -1.17 -2.23 8.19
CA ASP A 121 -1.13 -1.55 9.50
C ASP A 121 -0.60 -0.12 9.33
N ILE A 122 -1.54 0.81 9.12
CA ILE A 122 -1.23 2.23 8.94
C ILE A 122 -0.75 2.86 10.23
N GLN A 123 -1.24 2.39 11.38
CA GLN A 123 -0.84 2.96 12.68
C GLN A 123 0.63 2.68 12.96
N THR A 124 1.09 1.45 12.73
CA THR A 124 2.52 1.10 12.83
C THR A 124 3.35 1.92 11.84
N LEU A 125 2.94 2.02 10.57
CA LEU A 125 3.65 2.84 9.57
C LEU A 125 3.74 4.32 9.97
N ASN A 126 2.65 4.90 10.48
CA ASN A 126 2.65 6.28 10.99
C ASN A 126 3.63 6.43 12.17
N SER A 127 3.63 5.49 13.11
CA SER A 127 4.55 5.49 14.26
C SER A 127 6.00 5.36 13.83
N ASP A 128 6.30 4.46 12.90
CA ASP A 128 7.66 4.25 12.40
C ASP A 128 8.21 5.51 11.73
N ILE A 129 7.38 6.18 10.91
CA ILE A 129 7.78 7.44 10.26
C ILE A 129 7.90 8.56 11.28
N ALA A 130 6.95 8.70 12.21
CA ALA A 130 6.97 9.74 13.24
C ALA A 130 8.14 9.58 14.22
N SER A 131 8.65 8.36 14.41
CA SER A 131 9.81 8.07 15.26
C SER A 131 11.15 8.45 14.63
N LEU A 132 11.18 8.75 13.33
CA LEU A 132 12.40 9.17 12.66
C LEU A 132 12.90 10.49 13.22
N GLU A 133 14.19 10.55 13.53
CA GLU A 133 14.85 11.79 13.91
C GLU A 133 14.65 12.84 12.81
N GLY A 134 14.13 14.01 13.19
CA GLY A 134 13.85 15.12 12.30
C GLY A 134 12.40 15.18 11.79
N VAL A 135 11.55 14.21 12.07
CA VAL A 135 10.10 14.28 11.82
C VAL A 135 9.40 14.93 13.01
N GLN A 136 8.60 15.96 12.76
CA GLN A 136 7.71 16.55 13.76
C GLN A 136 6.27 16.07 13.59
N SER A 137 5.78 16.03 12.36
CA SER A 137 4.47 15.49 11.99
C SER A 137 4.45 15.08 10.52
N LEU A 138 3.41 14.37 10.14
CA LEU A 138 3.17 13.99 8.75
C LEU A 138 1.69 14.09 8.43
N TYR A 139 1.38 14.40 7.16
CA TYR A 139 0.01 14.46 6.65
C TYR A 139 -0.02 14.24 5.15
N THR A 140 -1.14 13.75 4.62
CA THR A 140 -1.39 13.71 3.18
C THR A 140 -2.10 14.96 2.72
N TYR A 141 -1.65 15.54 1.60
CA TYR A 141 -2.11 16.81 1.08
C TYR A 141 -2.44 16.73 -0.39
N ARG A 142 -3.60 17.23 -0.80
CA ARG A 142 -4.02 17.29 -2.20
C ARG A 142 -3.88 18.71 -2.74
N GLU A 143 -3.04 18.89 -3.73
CA GLU A 143 -2.63 20.22 -4.24
C GLU A 143 -3.74 20.99 -4.94
N ASP A 144 -4.61 20.30 -5.70
CA ASP A 144 -5.68 20.92 -6.50
C ASP A 144 -6.75 21.60 -5.65
N THR A 145 -7.01 21.09 -4.45
CA THR A 145 -8.09 21.57 -3.57
C THR A 145 -7.61 22.08 -2.22
N GLY A 146 -6.34 21.87 -1.88
CA GLY A 146 -5.80 22.23 -0.56
C GLY A 146 -6.26 21.31 0.58
N ILE A 147 -6.91 20.18 0.27
CA ILE A 147 -7.38 19.24 1.29
C ILE A 147 -6.18 18.55 1.94
N SER A 148 -6.14 18.54 3.27
CA SER A 148 -5.16 17.79 4.06
C SER A 148 -5.81 16.80 5.00
N ARG A 149 -5.12 15.68 5.25
CA ARG A 149 -5.51 14.62 6.17
C ARG A 149 -4.32 14.20 7.01
N ASN A 150 -4.50 14.14 8.31
CA ASN A 150 -3.44 13.75 9.23
C ASN A 150 -2.93 12.33 8.92
N GLY A 151 -1.63 12.15 9.03
CA GLY A 151 -0.97 10.87 8.84
C GLY A 151 -0.98 10.36 7.40
N LEU A 152 -0.71 9.07 7.29
CA LEU A 152 -0.78 8.32 6.04
C LEU A 152 -2.22 8.02 5.68
N ASN A 153 -2.59 8.34 4.46
CA ASN A 153 -3.87 7.96 3.88
C ASN A 153 -3.59 7.32 2.52
N PHE A 154 -4.10 6.11 2.32
CA PHE A 154 -3.85 5.34 1.12
C PHE A 154 -5.11 5.07 0.31
N ALA A 155 -4.96 5.17 -1.00
CA ALA A 155 -5.80 4.50 -1.97
C ALA A 155 -5.27 3.08 -2.17
N VAL A 156 -6.15 2.09 -1.99
CA VAL A 156 -5.88 0.67 -2.20
C VAL A 156 -6.80 0.19 -3.30
N TYR A 157 -6.27 -0.24 -4.42
CA TYR A 157 -7.07 -0.60 -5.60
C TYR A 157 -6.43 -1.70 -6.42
N ASN A 158 -7.28 -2.43 -7.16
CA ASN A 158 -6.81 -3.38 -8.15
C ASN A 158 -6.56 -2.67 -9.49
N PRO A 159 -5.33 -2.62 -10.02
CA PRO A 159 -5.03 -1.89 -11.26
C PRO A 159 -5.70 -2.50 -12.51
N ILE A 160 -6.04 -3.80 -12.48
CA ILE A 160 -6.71 -4.48 -13.59
C ILE A 160 -8.18 -4.07 -13.69
N TYR A 161 -8.82 -3.78 -12.56
CA TYR A 161 -10.22 -3.38 -12.45
C TYR A 161 -10.34 -1.96 -11.89
N SER A 162 -9.61 -1.02 -12.49
CA SER A 162 -9.53 0.36 -12.03
C SER A 162 -10.91 0.93 -11.69
N GLY A 163 -11.08 1.32 -10.44
CA GLY A 163 -12.26 2.01 -9.92
C GLY A 163 -13.32 1.14 -9.26
N ARG A 164 -13.38 -0.18 -9.47
CA ARG A 164 -14.42 -1.03 -8.84
C ARG A 164 -14.12 -1.42 -7.39
N ASP A 165 -12.84 -1.55 -7.05
CA ASP A 165 -12.40 -2.00 -5.72
C ASP A 165 -11.54 -0.93 -5.01
N LEU A 166 -11.70 0.35 -5.36
CA LEU A 166 -10.98 1.43 -4.72
C LEU A 166 -11.46 1.59 -3.28
N LYS A 167 -10.56 1.35 -2.34
CA LYS A 167 -10.73 1.65 -0.92
C LYS A 167 -9.79 2.78 -0.53
N ILE A 168 -10.31 3.72 0.24
CA ILE A 168 -9.51 4.77 0.87
C ILE A 168 -9.40 4.43 2.34
N ILE A 169 -8.18 4.34 2.82
CA ILE A 169 -7.88 3.92 4.17
C ILE A 169 -6.99 4.93 4.89
N ASP A 170 -7.40 5.27 6.08
CA ASP A 170 -6.67 6.05 7.09
C ASP A 170 -6.40 5.23 8.36
N SER A 171 -6.85 4.00 8.36
CA SER A 171 -6.81 3.04 9.45
C SER A 171 -6.41 1.66 8.91
N ASN A 172 -6.25 0.70 9.82
CA ASN A 172 -5.81 -0.64 9.44
C ASN A 172 -6.82 -1.35 8.54
N LEU A 173 -6.33 -2.00 7.49
CA LEU A 173 -7.13 -2.77 6.56
C LEU A 173 -6.74 -4.24 6.57
N ASN A 174 -7.68 -5.10 6.95
CA ASN A 174 -7.55 -6.55 6.82
C ASN A 174 -7.74 -6.96 5.35
N LEU A 175 -6.74 -7.60 4.78
CA LEU A 175 -6.80 -8.14 3.43
C LEU A 175 -7.36 -9.57 3.45
N LYS A 176 -8.03 -9.95 2.36
CA LYS A 176 -8.41 -11.35 2.13
C LYS A 176 -7.15 -12.19 1.89
N TYR A 177 -7.19 -13.48 2.24
CA TYR A 177 -6.03 -14.40 2.17
C TYR A 177 -5.39 -14.52 0.77
N PHE A 178 -6.10 -14.13 -0.30
CA PHE A 178 -5.60 -14.10 -1.67
C PHE A 178 -5.20 -12.70 -2.15
N GLN A 179 -5.27 -11.68 -1.30
CA GLN A 179 -4.89 -10.30 -1.63
C GLN A 179 -3.49 -9.99 -1.12
N ILE A 180 -2.72 -9.24 -1.90
CA ILE A 180 -1.38 -8.77 -1.56
C ILE A 180 -1.24 -7.29 -1.92
N PRO A 181 -0.82 -6.43 -0.97
CA PRO A 181 -0.55 -5.03 -1.26
C PRO A 181 0.85 -4.90 -1.89
N TYR A 182 1.02 -3.96 -2.82
CA TYR A 182 2.31 -3.63 -3.41
C TYR A 182 2.32 -2.17 -3.91
N ILE A 183 3.50 -1.66 -4.21
CA ILE A 183 3.67 -0.35 -4.85
C ILE A 183 4.12 -0.59 -6.29
N GLU A 184 3.29 -0.22 -7.26
CA GLU A 184 3.55 -0.45 -8.69
C GLU A 184 4.74 0.38 -9.20
N ASN A 185 4.77 1.66 -8.83
CA ASN A 185 5.84 2.57 -9.21
C ASN A 185 6.38 3.27 -7.96
N PHE A 186 7.43 2.70 -7.38
CA PHE A 186 8.02 3.21 -6.15
C PHE A 186 8.65 4.59 -6.34
N GLU A 187 9.33 4.85 -7.46
CA GLU A 187 9.95 6.16 -7.71
C GLU A 187 8.89 7.25 -7.82
N ALA A 188 7.79 6.98 -8.53
CA ALA A 188 6.67 7.92 -8.60
C ALA A 188 6.03 8.18 -7.22
N LEU A 189 5.90 7.14 -6.37
CA LEU A 189 5.41 7.31 -5.00
C LEU A 189 6.40 8.14 -4.16
N LYS A 190 7.70 7.86 -4.28
CA LYS A 190 8.77 8.60 -3.60
C LYS A 190 8.78 10.07 -3.99
N ASP A 191 8.54 10.38 -5.26
CA ASP A 191 8.49 11.78 -5.73
C ASP A 191 7.34 12.58 -5.12
N LYS A 192 6.28 11.90 -4.69
CA LYS A 192 5.16 12.48 -3.95
C LYS A 192 5.47 12.76 -2.47
N ILE A 193 6.64 12.36 -1.95
CA ILE A 193 7.05 12.66 -0.58
C ILE A 193 7.77 14.02 -0.57
N ILE A 194 7.24 14.97 0.19
CA ILE A 194 7.76 16.32 0.35
C ILE A 194 8.18 16.53 1.80
N VAL A 195 9.29 17.22 2.00
CA VAL A 195 9.75 17.65 3.32
C VAL A 195 9.62 19.18 3.41
N GLU A 196 8.90 19.63 4.41
CA GLU A 196 8.67 21.06 4.67
C GLU A 196 9.24 21.46 6.03
N SER A 197 9.87 22.63 6.07
CA SER A 197 10.27 23.24 7.33
C SER A 197 9.11 24.04 7.89
N ILE A 198 8.81 23.86 9.17
CA ILE A 198 7.85 24.73 9.85
C ILE A 198 8.46 26.13 9.91
N ALA A 199 7.84 27.10 9.24
CA ALA A 199 8.24 28.50 9.38
C ALA A 199 8.20 28.88 10.86
N LYS A 200 9.32 29.32 11.42
CA LYS A 200 9.32 29.94 12.76
C LYS A 200 8.35 31.10 12.69
N SER A 201 7.24 31.03 13.42
CA SER A 201 6.39 32.20 13.66
C SER A 201 7.29 33.31 14.16
N LYS A 202 7.48 34.37 13.37
CA LYS A 202 8.10 35.62 13.87
C LYS A 202 7.11 36.18 14.86
N THR A 203 7.34 35.92 16.14
CA THR A 203 6.72 36.72 17.20
C THR A 203 7.27 38.14 17.02
N VAL A 204 6.52 39.00 16.37
CA VAL A 204 6.80 40.42 16.37
C VAL A 204 6.50 40.87 17.80
N ILE A 205 7.53 41.03 18.62
CA ILE A 205 7.43 41.74 19.88
C ILE A 205 7.44 43.22 19.48
N GLU A 206 6.27 43.80 19.33
CA GLU A 206 6.15 45.27 19.33
C GLU A 206 6.43 45.78 20.76
N TYR A 207 7.47 46.58 20.88
CA TYR A 207 7.77 47.37 22.10
C TYR A 207 6.99 48.66 22.11
#